data_74e6851aeba5bcb1c7fd767a3fb4ff28
#
_entry.id   74e6851aeba5bcb1c7fd767a3fb4ff28
#
_cell.length_a   1.000
_cell.length_b   1.000
_cell.length_c   1.000
_cell.angle_alpha   90.00
_cell.angle_beta   90.00
_cell.angle_gamma   90.00
#
_symmetry.space_group_name_H-M   'P 1'
#
loop_
_entity.id
_entity.type
_entity.pdbx_description
1 polymer ?
#
loop_
_entity_poly.entity_id
_entity_poly.type
_entity_poly.pdbx_seq_one_letter_code
_entity_poly.pdbx_strand_id
1 'polypeptide(L)'
;MKRIWCGVVMMTAAAVALAQGPVNLTSARPAGKAVRIELIGDSTQTDNAGYGRGFCANLTAAVDCINMARGGASTHTFRELGIWDRAIASKPDYMLIQFGHNDQVTPQHQDRQTPLPQYIENLKRFVTEARAAGVTPVLVTPLTRRNFGSDGKIHSDLTEYCNAMKSVAAEMKTPLIDLQADSIAYLNTQGPDKGQTLGITKKDDSGKTVADKTHLNWAGSYVFGRIVAVDMDKAVPALQKYVRPGAAKLPLEGMKAMNVIDGGPVKIVLVGDSTVAVGGGWGPGFCAVLTKNVTCIDDARNGRSSKSFYDEGLWKKALAEKGDYYLIQFGHNDMPGKGPDRETDPNTTFAANIRRYIAETRAIGAVPVVVTSLSRRTYKDGKVVEDLKPYAAAARQVGQEENVTVVDLNSISTGMLSKMTQEQADQFDASAHPDAKAENSDKAKPSLDRTHLNAYGQKVFGRLVADNLIRTQVELGPDVVGEPAKSAPVAPVQASPTEGK
;
A
#
# COMPACT_ATOMS: atom_id res chain seq x y z
N MET A 1 52.47 37.83 -5.56
CA MET A 1 51.80 36.62 -6.03
C MET A 1 51.29 35.85 -4.84
N LYS A 2 50.02 36.03 -4.44
CA LYS A 2 49.38 35.30 -3.33
C LYS A 2 48.51 34.21 -3.93
N ARG A 3 48.84 32.96 -3.67
CA ARG A 3 48.00 31.83 -4.09
C ARG A 3 46.86 31.64 -3.05
N ILE A 4 45.64 31.75 -3.54
CA ILE A 4 44.41 31.45 -2.79
C ILE A 4 44.15 29.95 -2.96
N TRP A 5 44.15 29.21 -1.84
CA TRP A 5 43.71 27.83 -1.81
C TRP A 5 42.19 27.84 -1.59
N CYS A 6 41.43 27.33 -2.54
CA CYS A 6 40.02 26.99 -2.38
C CYS A 6 39.93 25.57 -1.82
N GLY A 7 39.61 25.47 -0.54
CA GLY A 7 39.29 24.20 0.09
C GLY A 7 37.86 23.78 -0.28
N VAL A 8 37.74 22.69 -1.04
CA VAL A 8 36.46 22.01 -1.27
C VAL A 8 36.15 21.19 -0.02
N VAL A 9 35.14 21.62 0.72
CA VAL A 9 34.57 20.84 1.83
C VAL A 9 33.65 19.80 1.19
N MET A 10 34.12 18.55 1.09
CA MET A 10 33.26 17.40 0.84
C MET A 10 32.40 17.16 2.09
N MET A 11 31.13 17.51 2.04
CA MET A 11 30.13 17.00 2.98
C MET A 11 29.83 15.53 2.63
N THR A 12 30.43 14.64 3.36
CA THR A 12 30.01 13.23 3.37
C THR A 12 28.67 13.14 4.08
N ALA A 13 27.61 12.93 3.33
CA ALA A 13 26.32 12.51 3.88
C ALA A 13 26.49 11.09 4.44
N ALA A 14 26.75 10.98 5.73
CA ALA A 14 26.65 9.72 6.43
C ALA A 14 25.17 9.31 6.44
N ALA A 15 24.83 8.31 5.65
CA ALA A 15 23.54 7.61 5.76
C ALA A 15 23.52 6.90 7.11
N VAL A 16 22.81 7.47 8.08
CA VAL A 16 22.49 6.78 9.33
C VAL A 16 21.51 5.67 8.98
N ALA A 17 22.04 4.45 8.86
CA ALA A 17 21.23 3.25 8.85
C ALA A 17 20.59 3.11 10.25
N LEU A 18 19.34 3.59 10.38
CA LEU A 18 18.50 3.32 11.54
C LEU A 18 18.26 1.81 11.57
N ALA A 19 18.85 1.14 12.56
CA ALA A 19 18.54 -0.24 12.88
C ALA A 19 17.04 -0.37 13.15
N GLN A 20 16.30 -0.89 12.18
CA GLN A 20 14.88 -1.19 12.33
C GLN A 20 14.77 -2.37 13.30
N GLY A 21 14.08 -2.16 14.42
CA GLY A 21 13.76 -3.23 15.36
C GLY A 21 12.98 -4.35 14.62
N PRO A 22 13.12 -5.60 15.08
CA PRO A 22 12.52 -6.73 14.39
C PRO A 22 10.99 -6.56 14.33
N VAL A 23 10.42 -6.61 13.12
CA VAL A 23 9.01 -6.94 12.97
C VAL A 23 8.86 -8.32 13.61
N ASN A 24 8.12 -8.41 14.70
CA ASN A 24 7.75 -9.70 15.29
C ASN A 24 6.72 -10.37 14.37
N LEU A 25 7.18 -10.89 13.23
CA LEU A 25 6.48 -11.96 12.55
C LEU A 25 6.54 -13.14 13.52
N THR A 26 5.43 -13.44 14.15
CA THR A 26 5.37 -14.61 15.03
C THR A 26 5.62 -15.83 14.15
N SER A 27 6.63 -16.63 14.49
CA SER A 27 6.86 -17.93 13.85
C SER A 27 5.67 -18.89 14.02
N ALA A 28 4.72 -18.51 14.90
CA ALA A 28 3.48 -19.23 15.09
C ALA A 28 2.53 -18.99 13.91
N ARG A 29 2.17 -20.07 13.25
CA ARG A 29 1.17 -20.05 12.17
C ARG A 29 -0.21 -19.74 12.74
N PRO A 30 -1.02 -18.87 12.11
CA PRO A 30 -2.40 -18.63 12.57
C PRO A 30 -3.23 -19.90 12.63
N ALA A 31 -4.18 -19.96 13.57
CA ALA A 31 -5.06 -21.12 13.72
C ALA A 31 -5.85 -21.40 12.43
N GLY A 32 -5.94 -22.67 12.04
CA GLY A 32 -6.63 -23.11 10.82
C GLY A 32 -5.79 -23.03 9.53
N LYS A 33 -4.56 -22.51 9.58
CA LYS A 33 -3.65 -22.50 8.43
C LYS A 33 -2.80 -23.77 8.39
N ALA A 34 -2.85 -24.47 7.25
CA ALA A 34 -2.14 -25.74 7.06
C ALA A 34 -0.71 -25.58 6.51
N VAL A 35 -0.47 -24.51 5.74
CA VAL A 35 0.80 -24.22 5.09
C VAL A 35 1.06 -22.72 5.08
N ARG A 36 2.34 -22.31 5.24
CA ARG A 36 2.78 -20.93 5.06
C ARG A 36 3.57 -20.82 3.79
N ILE A 37 3.15 -19.93 2.90
CA ILE A 37 3.83 -19.61 1.64
C ILE A 37 4.24 -18.13 1.70
N GLU A 38 5.53 -17.86 1.49
CA GLU A 38 6.05 -16.51 1.42
C GLU A 38 6.47 -16.10 0.03
N LEU A 39 6.14 -14.87 -0.33
CA LEU A 39 6.61 -14.21 -1.53
C LEU A 39 7.86 -13.40 -1.23
N ILE A 40 8.94 -13.67 -1.94
CA ILE A 40 10.27 -13.07 -1.77
C ILE A 40 10.69 -12.46 -3.10
N GLY A 41 10.72 -11.12 -3.18
CA GLY A 41 11.02 -10.51 -4.47
C GLY A 41 11.02 -8.98 -4.49
N ASP A 42 10.90 -8.46 -5.70
CA ASP A 42 10.92 -7.04 -6.00
C ASP A 42 9.50 -6.42 -6.11
N SER A 43 9.39 -5.21 -6.70
CA SER A 43 8.11 -4.49 -6.83
C SER A 43 7.05 -5.25 -7.65
N THR A 44 7.46 -6.12 -8.58
CA THR A 44 6.53 -6.85 -9.44
C THR A 44 5.88 -8.06 -8.74
N GLN A 45 6.32 -8.34 -7.51
CA GLN A 45 5.70 -9.35 -6.64
C GLN A 45 4.97 -8.74 -5.44
N THR A 46 5.05 -7.42 -5.22
CA THR A 46 4.37 -6.75 -4.10
C THR A 46 2.84 -6.79 -4.22
N ASP A 47 2.13 -6.48 -3.11
CA ASP A 47 0.66 -6.44 -3.10
C ASP A 47 0.09 -5.22 -3.85
N ASN A 48 0.81 -4.09 -3.82
CA ASN A 48 0.34 -2.81 -4.35
C ASN A 48 0.74 -2.52 -5.80
N ALA A 49 1.74 -3.23 -6.33
CA ALA A 49 2.28 -2.95 -7.66
C ALA A 49 2.70 -4.22 -8.44
N GLY A 50 2.57 -5.39 -7.83
CA GLY A 50 2.93 -6.69 -8.38
C GLY A 50 1.78 -7.68 -8.39
N TYR A 51 2.10 -8.94 -8.65
CA TYR A 51 1.12 -10.01 -8.70
C TYR A 51 0.83 -10.67 -7.34
N GLY A 52 1.53 -10.30 -6.26
CA GLY A 52 1.49 -11.03 -4.99
C GLY A 52 0.10 -11.13 -4.40
N ARG A 53 -0.63 -10.02 -4.36
CA ARG A 53 -2.01 -10.00 -3.88
C ARG A 53 -2.91 -10.93 -4.72
N GLY A 54 -2.82 -10.87 -6.04
CA GLY A 54 -3.57 -11.75 -6.93
C GLY A 54 -3.19 -13.20 -6.77
N PHE A 55 -1.93 -13.51 -6.47
CA PHE A 55 -1.48 -14.86 -6.13
C PHE A 55 -2.14 -15.37 -4.85
N CYS A 56 -2.05 -14.61 -3.75
CA CYS A 56 -2.66 -14.98 -2.48
C CYS A 56 -4.19 -15.17 -2.61
N ALA A 57 -4.85 -14.33 -3.41
CA ALA A 57 -6.28 -14.43 -3.69
C ALA A 57 -6.69 -15.73 -4.41
N ASN A 58 -5.78 -16.36 -5.17
CA ASN A 58 -6.01 -17.63 -5.83
C ASN A 58 -5.71 -18.86 -4.95
N LEU A 59 -5.34 -18.66 -3.68
CA LEU A 59 -5.08 -19.73 -2.74
C LEU A 59 -6.30 -19.98 -1.83
N THR A 60 -6.41 -21.20 -1.31
CA THR A 60 -7.46 -21.55 -0.36
C THR A 60 -7.22 -20.90 1.01
N ALA A 61 -8.27 -20.82 1.82
CA ALA A 61 -8.18 -20.28 3.19
C ALA A 61 -7.22 -21.06 4.10
N ALA A 62 -6.81 -22.26 3.72
CA ALA A 62 -5.83 -23.06 4.46
C ALA A 62 -4.39 -22.55 4.34
N VAL A 63 -4.12 -21.60 3.44
CA VAL A 63 -2.79 -21.02 3.24
C VAL A 63 -2.63 -19.76 4.07
N ASP A 64 -1.51 -19.69 4.80
CA ASP A 64 -0.98 -18.45 5.37
C ASP A 64 -0.04 -17.83 4.31
N CYS A 65 -0.60 -16.92 3.52
CA CYS A 65 0.12 -16.27 2.42
C CYS A 65 0.72 -14.96 2.92
N ILE A 66 2.05 -14.88 2.99
CA ILE A 66 2.77 -13.71 3.47
C ILE A 66 3.56 -13.10 2.31
N ASN A 67 3.42 -11.81 2.09
CA ASN A 67 4.17 -11.11 1.06
C ASN A 67 5.29 -10.27 1.69
N MET A 68 6.54 -10.74 1.54
CA MET A 68 7.75 -10.05 1.98
C MET A 68 8.45 -9.30 0.84
N ALA A 69 7.89 -9.35 -0.38
CA ALA A 69 8.47 -8.66 -1.53
C ALA A 69 8.60 -7.15 -1.27
N ARG A 70 9.66 -6.55 -1.80
CA ARG A 70 10.02 -5.15 -1.53
C ARG A 70 10.21 -4.38 -2.82
N GLY A 71 9.46 -3.29 -2.98
CA GLY A 71 9.61 -2.37 -4.10
C GLY A 71 11.05 -1.83 -4.20
N GLY A 72 11.63 -1.90 -5.40
CA GLY A 72 13.00 -1.45 -5.67
C GLY A 72 14.10 -2.40 -5.22
N ALA A 73 13.80 -3.53 -4.57
CA ALA A 73 14.83 -4.46 -4.14
C ALA A 73 15.39 -5.30 -5.29
N SER A 74 16.69 -5.52 -5.28
CA SER A 74 17.42 -6.53 -6.05
C SER A 74 17.79 -7.71 -5.15
N THR A 75 18.36 -8.78 -5.73
CA THR A 75 18.90 -9.89 -4.94
C THR A 75 19.92 -9.45 -3.89
N HIS A 76 20.67 -8.38 -4.17
CA HIS A 76 21.64 -7.78 -3.29
C HIS A 76 20.95 -6.94 -2.18
N THR A 77 20.20 -5.93 -2.56
CA THR A 77 19.62 -4.98 -1.60
C THR A 77 18.55 -5.59 -0.69
N PHE A 78 17.85 -6.63 -1.14
CA PHE A 78 16.88 -7.37 -0.31
C PHE A 78 17.55 -7.98 0.93
N ARG A 79 18.79 -8.42 0.79
CA ARG A 79 19.59 -8.95 1.90
C ARG A 79 20.12 -7.84 2.80
N GLU A 80 20.64 -6.77 2.22
CA GLU A 80 21.16 -5.63 2.99
C GLU A 80 20.10 -4.96 3.86
N LEU A 81 18.85 -4.95 3.40
CA LEU A 81 17.70 -4.46 4.17
C LEU A 81 17.27 -5.42 5.29
N GLY A 82 17.95 -6.56 5.47
CA GLY A 82 17.63 -7.56 6.49
C GLY A 82 16.27 -8.25 6.28
N ILE A 83 15.66 -8.12 5.09
CA ILE A 83 14.33 -8.70 4.82
C ILE A 83 14.45 -10.22 4.71
N TRP A 84 15.54 -10.71 4.13
CA TRP A 84 15.79 -12.15 4.02
C TRP A 84 15.85 -12.85 5.38
N ASP A 85 16.56 -12.26 6.34
CA ASP A 85 16.68 -12.84 7.68
C ASP A 85 15.34 -12.90 8.40
N ARG A 86 14.51 -11.88 8.21
CA ARG A 86 13.13 -11.86 8.74
C ARG A 86 12.24 -12.92 8.07
N ALA A 87 12.38 -13.09 6.77
CA ALA A 87 11.64 -14.12 6.03
C ALA A 87 12.01 -15.53 6.52
N ILE A 88 13.27 -15.83 6.69
CA ILE A 88 13.73 -17.11 7.27
C ILE A 88 13.22 -17.28 8.71
N ALA A 89 13.23 -16.21 9.54
CA ALA A 89 12.78 -16.26 10.93
C ALA A 89 11.27 -16.51 11.07
N SER A 90 10.46 -16.20 10.05
CA SER A 90 9.03 -16.47 10.02
C SER A 90 8.69 -17.96 9.87
N LYS A 91 9.66 -18.80 9.51
CA LYS A 91 9.56 -20.25 9.30
C LYS A 91 8.47 -20.64 8.29
N PRO A 92 8.54 -20.19 7.04
CA PRO A 92 7.60 -20.64 6.02
C PRO A 92 7.87 -22.09 5.62
N ASP A 93 6.88 -22.75 5.03
CA ASP A 93 7.06 -24.05 4.41
C ASP A 93 7.65 -23.91 3.00
N TYR A 94 7.23 -22.83 2.30
CA TYR A 94 7.64 -22.54 0.92
C TYR A 94 7.96 -21.06 0.76
N MET A 95 8.95 -20.75 -0.07
CA MET A 95 9.28 -19.41 -0.53
C MET A 95 9.25 -19.35 -2.05
N LEU A 96 8.43 -18.46 -2.64
CA LEU A 96 8.46 -18.10 -4.04
C LEU A 96 9.40 -16.93 -4.24
N ILE A 97 10.54 -17.18 -4.87
CA ILE A 97 11.66 -16.22 -4.97
C ILE A 97 11.72 -15.66 -6.39
N GLN A 98 11.47 -14.36 -6.54
CA GLN A 98 11.49 -13.65 -7.83
C GLN A 98 12.29 -12.37 -7.74
N PHE A 99 13.33 -12.23 -8.55
CA PHE A 99 14.13 -11.02 -8.73
C PHE A 99 14.59 -10.86 -10.18
N GLY A 100 15.10 -9.70 -10.56
CA GLY A 100 15.68 -9.44 -11.86
C GLY A 100 15.46 -8.02 -12.36
N HIS A 101 14.31 -7.38 -12.09
CA HIS A 101 13.99 -6.04 -12.59
C HIS A 101 14.94 -4.97 -12.05
N ASN A 102 15.35 -5.08 -10.80
CA ASN A 102 16.28 -4.15 -10.16
C ASN A 102 17.71 -4.65 -10.16
N ASP A 103 17.91 -5.95 -10.45
CA ASP A 103 19.25 -6.52 -10.68
C ASP A 103 19.80 -6.13 -12.05
N GLN A 104 18.91 -5.87 -13.02
CA GLN A 104 19.30 -5.50 -14.37
C GLN A 104 20.23 -4.29 -14.37
N VAL A 105 21.40 -4.42 -15.02
CA VAL A 105 22.37 -3.34 -15.16
C VAL A 105 21.83 -2.27 -16.08
N THR A 106 21.48 -1.12 -15.52
CA THR A 106 20.97 0.05 -16.24
C THR A 106 21.58 1.33 -15.70
N PRO A 107 21.70 2.40 -16.50
CA PRO A 107 22.22 3.68 -16.02
C PRO A 107 21.39 4.31 -14.89
N GLN A 108 20.09 3.99 -14.82
CA GLN A 108 19.14 4.64 -13.92
C GLN A 108 19.15 4.09 -12.47
N HIS A 109 19.66 2.87 -12.25
CA HIS A 109 19.55 2.17 -10.97
C HIS A 109 20.88 1.59 -10.49
N GLN A 110 21.93 2.38 -10.54
CA GLN A 110 23.29 1.96 -10.15
C GLN A 110 23.42 1.54 -8.67
N ASP A 111 22.51 2.04 -7.82
CA ASP A 111 22.43 1.78 -6.40
C ASP A 111 21.94 0.36 -6.04
N ARG A 112 21.34 -0.35 -6.99
CA ARG A 112 20.70 -1.66 -6.73
C ARG A 112 20.98 -2.74 -7.78
N GLN A 113 21.59 -2.37 -8.89
CA GLN A 113 21.91 -3.33 -9.95
C GLN A 113 22.85 -4.43 -9.48
N THR A 114 22.68 -5.63 -10.01
CA THR A 114 23.46 -6.81 -9.69
C THR A 114 23.88 -7.48 -10.99
N PRO A 115 25.18 -7.43 -11.39
CA PRO A 115 25.64 -8.09 -12.61
C PRO A 115 25.33 -9.60 -12.61
N LEU A 116 25.11 -10.19 -13.77
CA LEU A 116 24.68 -11.59 -13.93
C LEU A 116 25.48 -12.61 -13.09
N PRO A 117 26.83 -12.57 -13.01
CA PRO A 117 27.55 -13.52 -12.18
C PRO A 117 27.16 -13.41 -10.71
N GLN A 118 27.03 -12.19 -10.17
CA GLN A 118 26.64 -11.96 -8.79
C GLN A 118 25.16 -12.30 -8.54
N TYR A 119 24.27 -12.03 -9.53
CA TYR A 119 22.87 -12.44 -9.48
C TYR A 119 22.74 -13.95 -9.34
N ILE A 120 23.50 -14.72 -10.13
CA ILE A 120 23.55 -16.19 -10.06
C ILE A 120 23.97 -16.66 -8.67
N GLU A 121 25.05 -16.11 -8.14
CA GLU A 121 25.53 -16.45 -6.80
C GLU A 121 24.51 -16.11 -5.71
N ASN A 122 23.86 -14.95 -5.80
CA ASN A 122 22.80 -14.55 -4.88
C ASN A 122 21.62 -15.52 -4.90
N LEU A 123 21.18 -15.94 -6.09
CA LEU A 123 20.10 -16.94 -6.24
C LEU A 123 20.49 -18.28 -5.61
N LYS A 124 21.70 -18.78 -5.88
CA LYS A 124 22.22 -20.02 -5.28
C LYS A 124 22.26 -19.91 -3.75
N ARG A 125 22.65 -18.77 -3.25
CA ARG A 125 22.69 -18.50 -1.82
C ARG A 125 21.29 -18.49 -1.21
N PHE A 126 20.28 -17.85 -1.84
CA PHE A 126 18.90 -17.90 -1.38
C PHE A 126 18.38 -19.35 -1.30
N VAL A 127 18.61 -20.15 -2.33
CA VAL A 127 18.19 -21.55 -2.37
C VAL A 127 18.86 -22.37 -1.26
N THR A 128 20.17 -22.20 -1.08
CA THR A 128 20.95 -22.95 -0.08
C THR A 128 20.50 -22.62 1.33
N GLU A 129 20.35 -21.34 1.65
CA GLU A 129 19.95 -20.89 2.99
C GLU A 129 18.50 -21.24 3.32
N ALA A 130 17.57 -21.13 2.34
CA ALA A 130 16.19 -21.58 2.52
C ALA A 130 16.14 -23.07 2.89
N ARG A 131 16.85 -23.91 2.16
CA ARG A 131 16.94 -25.35 2.44
C ARG A 131 17.58 -25.66 3.80
N ALA A 132 18.63 -24.93 4.16
CA ALA A 132 19.27 -25.08 5.46
C ALA A 132 18.31 -24.72 6.62
N ALA A 133 17.36 -23.81 6.38
CA ALA A 133 16.30 -23.45 7.32
C ALA A 133 15.07 -24.40 7.28
N GLY A 134 15.10 -25.47 6.47
CA GLY A 134 13.98 -26.40 6.31
C GLY A 134 12.85 -25.89 5.41
N VAL A 135 13.12 -24.83 4.65
CA VAL A 135 12.15 -24.19 3.73
C VAL A 135 12.33 -24.72 2.32
N THR A 136 11.25 -24.97 1.61
CA THR A 136 11.29 -25.36 0.19
C THR A 136 11.30 -24.08 -0.69
N PRO A 137 12.41 -23.73 -1.36
CA PRO A 137 12.44 -22.63 -2.31
C PRO A 137 11.83 -23.04 -3.64
N VAL A 138 11.10 -22.10 -4.25
CA VAL A 138 10.57 -22.17 -5.62
C VAL A 138 11.05 -20.92 -6.34
N LEU A 139 11.82 -21.07 -7.40
CA LEU A 139 12.26 -19.94 -8.21
C LEU A 139 11.16 -19.53 -9.19
N VAL A 140 10.95 -18.22 -9.34
CA VAL A 140 9.96 -17.65 -10.27
C VAL A 140 10.70 -16.67 -11.18
N THR A 141 10.72 -16.93 -12.49
CA THR A 141 11.38 -16.00 -13.41
C THR A 141 10.70 -14.62 -13.40
N PRO A 142 11.47 -13.53 -13.59
CA PRO A 142 10.91 -12.18 -13.61
C PRO A 142 9.70 -12.03 -14.53
N LEU A 143 8.64 -11.38 -14.04
CA LEU A 143 7.48 -11.00 -14.87
C LEU A 143 7.96 -10.14 -16.05
N THR A 144 7.48 -10.40 -17.27
CA THR A 144 7.87 -9.57 -18.41
C THR A 144 7.32 -8.14 -18.28
N ARG A 145 8.10 -7.15 -18.71
CA ARG A 145 7.58 -5.79 -18.93
C ARG A 145 6.64 -5.77 -20.12
N ARG A 146 5.65 -4.88 -20.13
CA ARG A 146 4.71 -4.71 -21.25
C ARG A 146 5.34 -3.88 -22.38
N ASN A 147 6.56 -4.27 -22.80
CA ASN A 147 7.30 -3.67 -23.90
C ASN A 147 6.86 -4.29 -25.23
N PHE A 148 5.73 -3.81 -25.78
CA PHE A 148 5.28 -4.21 -27.09
C PHE A 148 6.11 -3.53 -28.19
N GLY A 149 6.59 -4.31 -29.15
CA GLY A 149 7.22 -3.80 -30.36
C GLY A 149 6.21 -3.34 -31.42
N SER A 150 6.71 -2.85 -32.53
CA SER A 150 5.89 -2.46 -33.69
C SER A 150 5.13 -3.62 -34.33
N ASP A 151 5.58 -4.84 -34.10
CA ASP A 151 4.92 -6.11 -34.49
C ASP A 151 3.77 -6.53 -33.57
N GLY A 152 3.48 -5.73 -32.52
CA GLY A 152 2.46 -6.01 -31.52
C GLY A 152 2.80 -7.14 -30.55
N LYS A 153 4.05 -7.60 -30.52
CA LYS A 153 4.53 -8.63 -29.59
C LYS A 153 5.42 -8.07 -28.51
N ILE A 154 5.52 -8.81 -27.40
CA ILE A 154 6.42 -8.47 -26.31
C ILE A 154 7.87 -8.76 -26.68
N HIS A 155 8.72 -7.77 -26.51
CA HIS A 155 10.17 -7.88 -26.59
C HIS A 155 10.74 -7.69 -25.17
N SER A 156 11.09 -8.81 -24.53
CA SER A 156 11.57 -8.80 -23.14
C SER A 156 13.02 -8.39 -23.07
N ASP A 157 13.29 -7.42 -22.21
CA ASP A 157 14.62 -6.92 -21.85
C ASP A 157 15.21 -7.63 -20.62
N LEU A 158 14.51 -8.64 -20.07
CA LEU A 158 14.92 -9.41 -18.89
C LEU A 158 15.39 -10.83 -19.23
N THR A 159 15.49 -11.16 -20.50
CA THR A 159 15.77 -12.53 -20.98
C THR A 159 17.03 -13.14 -20.38
N GLU A 160 18.11 -12.36 -20.24
CA GLU A 160 19.37 -12.85 -19.68
C GLU A 160 19.23 -13.24 -18.20
N TYR A 161 18.56 -12.42 -17.39
CA TYR A 161 18.29 -12.70 -15.99
C TYR A 161 17.34 -13.89 -15.80
N CYS A 162 16.35 -14.03 -16.67
CA CYS A 162 15.46 -15.20 -16.66
C CYS A 162 16.21 -16.48 -17.00
N ASN A 163 17.06 -16.46 -18.03
CA ASN A 163 17.88 -17.62 -18.42
C ASN A 163 18.88 -18.00 -17.31
N ALA A 164 19.49 -17.02 -16.64
CA ALA A 164 20.36 -17.26 -15.49
C ALA A 164 19.59 -17.96 -14.36
N MET A 165 18.37 -17.50 -14.02
CA MET A 165 17.55 -18.13 -12.99
C MET A 165 17.14 -19.56 -13.38
N LYS A 166 16.78 -19.82 -14.64
CA LYS A 166 16.49 -21.16 -15.17
C LYS A 166 17.68 -22.08 -15.01
N SER A 167 18.88 -21.60 -15.33
CA SER A 167 20.13 -22.34 -15.17
C SER A 167 20.40 -22.71 -13.71
N VAL A 168 20.22 -21.75 -12.78
CA VAL A 168 20.33 -22.01 -11.33
C VAL A 168 19.30 -23.03 -10.86
N ALA A 169 18.05 -22.92 -11.32
CA ALA A 169 16.99 -23.88 -10.98
C ALA A 169 17.35 -25.30 -11.39
N ALA A 170 17.85 -25.46 -12.62
CA ALA A 170 18.29 -26.76 -13.15
C ALA A 170 19.50 -27.31 -12.38
N GLU A 171 20.56 -26.49 -12.17
CA GLU A 171 21.77 -26.87 -11.45
C GLU A 171 21.45 -27.32 -10.03
N MET A 172 20.64 -26.54 -9.32
CA MET A 172 20.30 -26.80 -7.92
C MET A 172 19.09 -27.72 -7.74
N LYS A 173 18.49 -28.22 -8.82
CA LYS A 173 17.27 -29.05 -8.79
C LYS A 173 16.17 -28.37 -7.93
N THR A 174 15.93 -27.10 -8.20
CA THR A 174 14.94 -26.28 -7.49
C THR A 174 13.69 -26.17 -8.36
N PRO A 175 12.47 -26.36 -7.82
CA PRO A 175 11.23 -26.09 -8.55
C PRO A 175 11.26 -24.69 -9.18
N LEU A 176 10.77 -24.59 -10.43
CA LEU A 176 10.77 -23.35 -11.21
C LEU A 176 9.40 -23.09 -11.78
N ILE A 177 8.97 -21.82 -11.69
CA ILE A 177 7.82 -21.26 -12.40
C ILE A 177 8.37 -20.30 -13.46
N ASP A 178 8.13 -20.57 -14.74
CA ASP A 178 8.61 -19.72 -15.84
C ASP A 178 7.62 -18.59 -16.16
N LEU A 179 7.39 -17.72 -15.18
CA LEU A 179 6.46 -16.60 -15.31
C LEU A 179 6.80 -15.69 -16.51
N GLN A 180 8.08 -15.57 -16.90
CA GLN A 180 8.44 -14.80 -18.08
C GLN A 180 7.80 -15.37 -19.33
N ALA A 181 7.98 -16.66 -19.58
CA ALA A 181 7.41 -17.30 -20.76
C ALA A 181 5.89 -17.21 -20.77
N ASP A 182 5.24 -17.49 -19.65
CA ASP A 182 3.78 -17.51 -19.53
C ASP A 182 3.18 -16.10 -19.63
N SER A 183 3.83 -15.11 -19.05
CA SER A 183 3.38 -13.71 -19.17
C SER A 183 3.57 -13.17 -20.59
N ILE A 184 4.64 -13.50 -21.29
CA ILE A 184 4.84 -13.16 -22.71
C ILE A 184 3.77 -13.82 -23.57
N ALA A 185 3.54 -15.10 -23.39
CA ALA A 185 2.52 -15.84 -24.14
C ALA A 185 1.14 -15.21 -23.94
N TYR A 186 0.75 -14.96 -22.70
CA TYR A 186 -0.53 -14.32 -22.39
C TYR A 186 -0.64 -12.92 -23.01
N LEU A 187 0.34 -12.03 -22.80
CA LEU A 187 0.30 -10.66 -23.32
C LEU A 187 0.27 -10.62 -24.86
N ASN A 188 0.96 -11.55 -25.52
CA ASN A 188 0.93 -11.66 -26.97
C ASN A 188 -0.44 -12.09 -27.52
N THR A 189 -1.27 -12.79 -26.73
CA THR A 189 -2.66 -13.06 -27.10
C THR A 189 -3.58 -11.85 -26.88
N GLN A 190 -3.26 -10.98 -25.91
CA GLN A 190 -4.04 -9.77 -25.61
C GLN A 190 -3.76 -8.64 -26.57
N GLY A 191 -2.54 -8.54 -27.09
CA GLY A 191 -2.07 -7.41 -27.88
C GLY A 191 -1.81 -6.14 -27.05
N PRO A 192 -1.26 -5.08 -27.69
CA PRO A 192 -0.83 -3.86 -26.99
C PRO A 192 -1.94 -3.17 -26.18
N ASP A 193 -3.11 -2.98 -26.80
CA ASP A 193 -4.19 -2.18 -26.19
C ASP A 193 -4.69 -2.83 -24.89
N LYS A 194 -5.07 -4.10 -24.95
CA LYS A 194 -5.55 -4.82 -23.76
C LYS A 194 -4.42 -5.12 -22.78
N GLY A 195 -3.23 -5.47 -23.27
CA GLY A 195 -2.09 -5.77 -22.39
C GLY A 195 -1.65 -4.58 -21.54
N GLN A 196 -1.72 -3.36 -22.07
CA GLN A 196 -1.39 -2.15 -21.29
C GLN A 196 -2.41 -1.85 -20.19
N THR A 197 -3.68 -2.24 -20.35
CA THR A 197 -4.71 -2.02 -19.31
C THR A 197 -4.46 -2.80 -18.01
N LEU A 198 -3.56 -3.79 -18.02
CA LEU A 198 -3.16 -4.56 -16.84
C LEU A 198 -2.13 -3.83 -15.96
N GLY A 199 -1.66 -2.66 -16.38
CA GLY A 199 -0.68 -1.85 -15.67
C GLY A 199 -1.27 -0.61 -15.03
N ILE A 200 -0.51 -0.02 -14.11
CA ILE A 200 -0.77 1.31 -13.58
C ILE A 200 -0.31 2.39 -14.56
N THR A 201 -0.70 3.61 -14.28
CA THR A 201 -0.18 4.80 -14.96
C THR A 201 0.72 5.60 -14.03
N LYS A 202 1.68 6.33 -14.59
CA LYS A 202 2.56 7.23 -13.85
C LYS A 202 2.66 8.58 -14.55
N LYS A 203 3.19 9.58 -13.87
CA LYS A 203 3.58 10.85 -14.50
C LYS A 203 4.99 10.72 -15.03
N ASP A 204 5.22 11.19 -16.28
CA ASP A 204 6.56 11.40 -16.81
C ASP A 204 7.14 12.75 -16.34
N ASP A 205 8.36 13.05 -16.72
CA ASP A 205 9.08 14.27 -16.32
C ASP A 205 8.39 15.56 -16.80
N SER A 206 7.53 15.49 -17.81
CA SER A 206 6.70 16.61 -18.30
C SER A 206 5.36 16.73 -17.54
N GLY A 207 5.07 15.81 -16.61
CA GLY A 207 3.81 15.72 -15.89
C GLY A 207 2.67 15.05 -16.67
N LYS A 208 2.92 14.54 -17.86
CA LYS A 208 1.94 13.81 -18.68
C LYS A 208 1.71 12.41 -18.08
N THR A 209 0.47 11.96 -18.09
CA THR A 209 0.15 10.58 -17.67
C THR A 209 0.56 9.59 -18.76
N VAL A 210 1.41 8.64 -18.42
CA VAL A 210 1.90 7.58 -19.30
C VAL A 210 1.68 6.22 -18.66
N ALA A 211 1.64 5.16 -19.47
CA ALA A 211 1.55 3.80 -18.96
C ALA A 211 2.86 3.42 -18.26
N ASP A 212 2.76 2.87 -17.06
CA ASP A 212 3.86 2.16 -16.43
C ASP A 212 3.93 0.75 -17.02
N LYS A 213 5.00 0.44 -17.72
CA LYS A 213 5.15 -0.83 -18.42
C LYS A 213 5.56 -2.00 -17.51
N THR A 214 5.94 -1.71 -16.27
CA THR A 214 6.46 -2.70 -15.31
C THR A 214 5.41 -3.11 -14.29
N HIS A 215 4.81 -2.12 -13.61
CA HIS A 215 3.97 -2.37 -12.45
C HIS A 215 2.51 -2.64 -12.84
N LEU A 216 1.85 -3.46 -12.02
CA LEU A 216 0.51 -3.97 -12.26
C LEU A 216 -0.54 -3.16 -11.49
N ASN A 217 -1.72 -3.03 -12.08
CA ASN A 217 -2.93 -2.72 -11.34
C ASN A 217 -3.56 -4.03 -10.80
N TRP A 218 -4.74 -3.93 -10.17
CA TRP A 218 -5.41 -5.11 -9.63
C TRP A 218 -5.71 -6.18 -10.68
N ALA A 219 -6.23 -5.79 -11.84
CA ALA A 219 -6.53 -6.75 -12.91
C ALA A 219 -5.28 -7.50 -13.35
N GLY A 220 -4.17 -6.79 -13.53
CA GLY A 220 -2.87 -7.39 -13.83
C GLY A 220 -2.36 -8.26 -12.69
N SER A 221 -2.47 -7.79 -11.44
CA SER A 221 -2.09 -8.57 -10.26
C SER A 221 -2.83 -9.89 -10.21
N TYR A 222 -4.14 -9.86 -10.42
CA TYR A 222 -4.96 -11.06 -10.39
C TYR A 222 -4.64 -12.03 -11.53
N VAL A 223 -4.49 -11.53 -12.77
CA VAL A 223 -4.15 -12.33 -13.94
C VAL A 223 -2.83 -13.06 -13.75
N PHE A 224 -1.76 -12.31 -13.47
CA PHE A 224 -0.43 -12.90 -13.33
C PHE A 224 -0.28 -13.71 -12.04
N GLY A 225 -0.91 -13.28 -10.94
CA GLY A 225 -0.96 -14.05 -9.69
C GLY A 225 -1.66 -15.39 -9.86
N ARG A 226 -2.70 -15.45 -10.70
CA ARG A 226 -3.36 -16.71 -11.04
C ARG A 226 -2.47 -17.62 -11.88
N ILE A 227 -1.76 -17.06 -12.86
CA ILE A 227 -0.78 -17.83 -13.66
C ILE A 227 0.24 -18.47 -12.71
N VAL A 228 0.84 -17.67 -11.81
CA VAL A 228 1.80 -18.18 -10.82
C VAL A 228 1.18 -19.26 -9.91
N ALA A 229 -0.06 -19.09 -9.45
CA ALA A 229 -0.73 -20.08 -8.59
C ALA A 229 -0.97 -21.41 -9.32
N VAL A 230 -1.40 -21.36 -10.59
CA VAL A 230 -1.63 -22.55 -11.42
C VAL A 230 -0.30 -23.24 -11.77
N ASP A 231 0.76 -22.47 -12.03
CA ASP A 231 2.06 -23.06 -12.37
C ASP A 231 2.80 -23.55 -11.13
N MET A 232 2.49 -22.98 -9.96
CA MET A 232 2.98 -23.48 -8.67
C MET A 232 2.49 -24.91 -8.40
N ASP A 233 1.23 -25.23 -8.74
CA ASP A 233 0.72 -26.59 -8.54
C ASP A 233 1.44 -27.61 -9.45
N LYS A 234 1.86 -27.19 -10.64
CA LYS A 234 2.66 -28.00 -11.56
C LYS A 234 4.10 -28.19 -11.08
N ALA A 235 4.72 -27.09 -10.61
CA ALA A 235 6.10 -27.08 -10.12
C ALA A 235 6.26 -27.82 -8.79
N VAL A 236 5.23 -27.79 -7.93
CA VAL A 236 5.20 -28.41 -6.61
C VAL A 236 3.84 -29.09 -6.41
N PRO A 237 3.64 -30.34 -6.89
CA PRO A 237 2.35 -31.03 -6.84
C PRO A 237 1.70 -31.13 -5.45
N ALA A 238 2.50 -31.10 -4.38
CA ALA A 238 2.01 -31.09 -3.00
C ALA A 238 1.18 -29.83 -2.67
N LEU A 239 1.33 -28.75 -3.45
CA LEU A 239 0.62 -27.47 -3.27
C LEU A 239 -0.69 -27.40 -4.08
N GLN A 240 -0.99 -28.35 -4.96
CA GLN A 240 -2.21 -28.35 -5.78
C GLN A 240 -3.49 -28.18 -4.95
N LYS A 241 -3.59 -28.87 -3.82
CA LYS A 241 -4.74 -28.80 -2.91
C LYS A 241 -4.97 -27.41 -2.27
N TYR A 242 -3.98 -26.53 -2.37
CA TYR A 242 -4.03 -25.19 -1.83
C TYR A 242 -4.33 -24.13 -2.89
N VAL A 243 -4.34 -24.47 -4.17
CA VAL A 243 -4.84 -23.61 -5.24
C VAL A 243 -6.37 -23.72 -5.29
N ARG A 244 -7.07 -22.59 -5.43
CA ARG A 244 -8.53 -22.58 -5.44
C ARG A 244 -9.08 -23.48 -6.57
N PRO A 245 -10.12 -24.28 -6.29
CA PRO A 245 -10.77 -25.08 -7.32
C PRO A 245 -11.25 -24.23 -8.49
N GLY A 246 -10.92 -24.65 -9.71
CA GLY A 246 -11.33 -23.94 -10.92
C GLY A 246 -10.45 -22.75 -11.34
N ALA A 247 -9.41 -22.41 -10.57
CA ALA A 247 -8.47 -21.33 -10.94
C ALA A 247 -7.97 -21.44 -12.38
N ALA A 248 -7.60 -22.63 -12.85
CA ALA A 248 -7.16 -22.87 -14.22
C ALA A 248 -8.28 -22.72 -15.29
N LYS A 249 -9.54 -22.79 -14.90
CA LYS A 249 -10.70 -22.76 -15.82
C LYS A 249 -11.33 -21.38 -15.95
N LEU A 250 -10.99 -20.45 -15.07
CA LEU A 250 -11.53 -19.08 -15.14
C LEU A 250 -10.95 -18.38 -16.38
N PRO A 251 -11.79 -17.75 -17.22
CA PRO A 251 -11.28 -16.99 -18.35
C PRO A 251 -10.36 -15.88 -17.84
N LEU A 252 -9.19 -15.74 -18.47
CA LEU A 252 -8.29 -14.61 -18.19
C LEU A 252 -8.84 -13.31 -18.76
N GLU A 253 -9.80 -13.41 -19.70
CA GLU A 253 -10.51 -12.27 -20.28
C GLU A 253 -11.77 -11.92 -19.48
N GLY A 254 -12.05 -10.63 -19.37
CA GLY A 254 -13.32 -10.14 -18.81
C GLY A 254 -13.53 -10.42 -17.33
N MET A 255 -12.45 -10.65 -16.59
CA MET A 255 -12.53 -10.48 -15.16
C MET A 255 -12.84 -9.00 -14.91
N LYS A 256 -14.13 -8.68 -14.96
CA LYS A 256 -14.64 -7.58 -14.15
C LYS A 256 -13.95 -7.76 -12.83
N ALA A 257 -13.33 -6.71 -12.33
CA ALA A 257 -12.72 -6.70 -11.01
C ALA A 257 -13.54 -7.67 -10.19
N MET A 258 -12.94 -8.82 -9.80
CA MET A 258 -13.75 -9.79 -9.08
C MET A 258 -14.20 -8.99 -7.88
N ASN A 259 -15.50 -8.79 -7.77
CA ASN A 259 -16.05 -8.27 -6.56
C ASN A 259 -15.44 -9.13 -5.50
N VAL A 260 -14.34 -8.61 -4.98
CA VAL A 260 -13.50 -9.25 -4.00
C VAL A 260 -13.80 -10.73 -3.95
N ILE A 261 -13.21 -11.45 -4.93
CA ILE A 261 -13.07 -12.92 -4.85
C ILE A 261 -14.38 -13.70 -4.88
N ASP A 262 -15.43 -13.53 -5.47
CA ASP A 262 -16.59 -14.38 -5.75
C ASP A 262 -17.91 -13.58 -5.95
N GLY A 263 -17.85 -12.25 -6.18
CA GLY A 263 -19.06 -11.47 -6.43
C GLY A 263 -19.96 -11.30 -5.19
N GLY A 264 -19.40 -11.58 -4.01
CA GLY A 264 -20.09 -11.39 -2.73
C GLY A 264 -20.00 -9.95 -2.24
N PRO A 265 -20.81 -9.58 -1.25
CA PRO A 265 -20.78 -8.27 -0.63
C PRO A 265 -19.42 -8.04 0.05
N VAL A 266 -18.83 -6.86 -0.21
CA VAL A 266 -17.58 -6.40 0.42
C VAL A 266 -17.88 -5.77 1.77
N LYS A 267 -17.07 -6.05 2.78
CA LYS A 267 -17.14 -5.39 4.08
C LYS A 267 -15.90 -4.55 4.32
N ILE A 268 -16.07 -3.24 4.46
CA ILE A 268 -15.00 -2.29 4.78
C ILE A 268 -15.20 -1.76 6.19
N VAL A 269 -14.17 -1.88 7.03
CA VAL A 269 -14.17 -1.38 8.41
C VAL A 269 -13.23 -0.18 8.50
N LEU A 270 -13.75 0.95 8.96
CA LEU A 270 -12.98 2.15 9.22
C LEU A 270 -12.55 2.17 10.68
N VAL A 271 -11.26 2.39 10.91
CA VAL A 271 -10.64 2.41 12.23
C VAL A 271 -9.82 3.68 12.37
N GLY A 272 -10.03 4.39 13.48
CA GLY A 272 -9.33 5.65 13.66
C GLY A 272 -9.86 6.50 14.79
N ASP A 273 -9.48 7.77 14.72
CA ASP A 273 -9.87 8.82 15.66
C ASP A 273 -11.12 9.59 15.21
N SER A 274 -11.38 10.75 15.83
CA SER A 274 -12.54 11.60 15.52
C SER A 274 -12.56 12.15 14.09
N THR A 275 -11.41 12.19 13.41
CA THR A 275 -11.33 12.68 12.03
C THR A 275 -11.72 11.62 10.99
N VAL A 276 -11.92 10.38 11.45
CA VAL A 276 -12.55 9.29 10.70
C VAL A 276 -14.01 9.13 11.12
N ALA A 277 -14.29 9.15 12.43
CA ALA A 277 -15.54 8.75 13.07
C ALA A 277 -16.78 9.53 12.60
N VAL A 278 -17.94 8.91 12.79
CA VAL A 278 -19.26 9.56 12.63
C VAL A 278 -19.33 10.84 13.48
N GLY A 279 -19.85 11.91 12.88
CA GLY A 279 -20.08 13.19 13.56
C GLY A 279 -18.99 14.26 13.32
N GLY A 280 -17.82 13.91 12.79
CA GLY A 280 -16.76 14.90 12.56
C GLY A 280 -15.63 14.45 11.65
N GLY A 281 -15.65 13.19 11.22
CA GLY A 281 -14.64 12.61 10.36
C GLY A 281 -15.08 12.40 8.91
N TRP A 282 -14.17 11.95 8.07
CA TRP A 282 -14.43 11.67 6.65
C TRP A 282 -15.20 10.36 6.41
N GLY A 283 -15.29 9.47 7.43
CA GLY A 283 -15.90 8.15 7.30
C GLY A 283 -17.32 8.15 6.72
N PRO A 284 -18.25 8.98 7.24
CA PRO A 284 -19.60 9.05 6.68
C PRO A 284 -19.64 9.43 5.19
N GLY A 285 -18.77 10.36 4.78
CA GLY A 285 -18.67 10.77 3.38
C GLY A 285 -18.07 9.68 2.49
N PHE A 286 -17.14 8.88 3.02
CA PHE A 286 -16.60 7.70 2.34
C PHE A 286 -17.66 6.62 2.18
N CYS A 287 -18.37 6.25 3.25
CA CYS A 287 -19.43 5.23 3.17
C CYS A 287 -20.56 5.65 2.23
N ALA A 288 -20.87 6.95 2.15
CA ALA A 288 -21.94 7.47 1.30
C ALA A 288 -21.67 7.37 -0.21
N VAL A 289 -20.41 7.21 -0.63
CA VAL A 289 -20.03 7.05 -2.05
C VAL A 289 -19.84 5.59 -2.45
N LEU A 290 -20.13 4.65 -1.57
CA LEU A 290 -20.06 3.22 -1.85
C LEU A 290 -21.42 2.69 -2.35
N THR A 291 -21.35 1.66 -3.19
CA THR A 291 -22.56 0.95 -3.63
C THR A 291 -23.19 0.14 -2.49
N LYS A 292 -24.43 -0.28 -2.67
CA LYS A 292 -25.11 -1.19 -1.73
C LYS A 292 -24.46 -2.57 -1.59
N ASN A 293 -23.50 -2.90 -2.47
CA ASN A 293 -22.73 -4.12 -2.41
C ASN A 293 -21.66 -4.06 -1.29
N VAL A 294 -21.36 -2.86 -0.79
CA VAL A 294 -20.37 -2.67 0.29
C VAL A 294 -21.07 -2.42 1.61
N THR A 295 -20.78 -3.25 2.60
CA THR A 295 -21.09 -2.95 3.99
C THR A 295 -19.96 -2.11 4.57
N CYS A 296 -20.22 -0.83 4.83
CA CYS A 296 -19.27 0.10 5.42
C CYS A 296 -19.54 0.22 6.92
N ILE A 297 -18.57 -0.15 7.76
CA ILE A 297 -18.65 -0.08 9.22
C ILE A 297 -17.66 0.98 9.70
N ASP A 298 -18.15 1.99 10.40
CA ASP A 298 -17.31 3.02 11.01
C ASP A 298 -17.14 2.73 12.51
N ASP A 299 -16.05 2.04 12.85
CA ASP A 299 -15.65 1.71 14.22
C ASP A 299 -14.69 2.74 14.83
N ALA A 300 -14.37 3.80 14.11
CA ALA A 300 -13.54 4.89 14.63
C ALA A 300 -14.15 5.54 15.88
N ARG A 301 -13.32 6.07 16.77
CA ARG A 301 -13.76 6.65 18.06
C ARG A 301 -13.09 7.98 18.35
N ASN A 302 -13.93 8.94 18.70
CA ASN A 302 -13.48 10.28 19.08
C ASN A 302 -12.45 10.24 20.22
N GLY A 303 -11.38 11.03 20.09
CA GLY A 303 -10.37 11.20 21.13
C GLY A 303 -9.38 10.04 21.29
N ARG A 304 -9.44 9.01 20.44
CA ARG A 304 -8.54 7.86 20.53
C ARG A 304 -7.31 8.05 19.68
N SER A 305 -6.16 7.69 20.25
CA SER A 305 -4.89 7.56 19.56
C SER A 305 -4.67 6.12 19.08
N SER A 306 -3.61 5.88 18.33
CA SER A 306 -3.19 4.53 17.93
C SER A 306 -2.94 3.62 19.16
N LYS A 307 -2.54 4.20 20.30
CA LYS A 307 -2.33 3.49 21.56
C LYS A 307 -3.67 3.21 22.27
N SER A 308 -4.42 4.27 22.60
CA SER A 308 -5.62 4.14 23.42
C SER A 308 -6.74 3.34 22.76
N PHE A 309 -6.86 3.40 21.42
CA PHE A 309 -7.82 2.58 20.68
C PHE A 309 -7.53 1.07 20.85
N TYR A 310 -6.26 0.71 20.92
CA TYR A 310 -5.83 -0.67 21.17
C TYR A 310 -6.06 -1.06 22.64
N ASP A 311 -5.57 -0.25 23.56
CA ASP A 311 -5.56 -0.54 25.01
C ASP A 311 -6.98 -0.63 25.58
N GLU A 312 -7.94 0.14 25.05
CA GLU A 312 -9.36 0.09 25.42
C GLU A 312 -10.11 -1.11 24.79
N GLY A 313 -9.44 -1.96 24.00
CA GLY A 313 -10.04 -3.12 23.36
C GLY A 313 -10.96 -2.81 22.18
N LEU A 314 -10.97 -1.56 21.67
CA LEU A 314 -11.77 -1.15 20.53
C LEU A 314 -11.30 -1.84 19.25
N TRP A 315 -9.99 -2.03 19.11
CA TRP A 315 -9.41 -2.79 18.00
C TRP A 315 -9.90 -4.24 17.95
N LYS A 316 -9.96 -4.91 19.10
CA LYS A 316 -10.50 -6.28 19.19
C LYS A 316 -11.96 -6.36 18.74
N LYS A 317 -12.76 -5.33 19.02
CA LYS A 317 -14.15 -5.23 18.55
C LYS A 317 -14.19 -5.04 17.03
N ALA A 318 -13.38 -4.13 16.49
CA ALA A 318 -13.28 -3.91 15.05
C ALA A 318 -12.86 -5.18 14.29
N LEU A 319 -11.88 -5.94 14.80
CA LEU A 319 -11.50 -7.24 14.21
C LEU A 319 -12.63 -8.26 14.22
N ALA A 320 -13.51 -8.22 15.24
CA ALA A 320 -14.66 -9.13 15.34
C ALA A 320 -15.72 -8.88 14.25
N GLU A 321 -15.71 -7.72 13.60
CA GLU A 321 -16.53 -7.40 12.43
C GLU A 321 -16.19 -8.26 11.21
N LYS A 322 -15.01 -8.86 11.18
CA LYS A 322 -14.52 -9.70 10.07
C LYS A 322 -14.65 -9.00 8.72
N GLY A 323 -14.10 -7.76 8.65
CA GLY A 323 -14.03 -6.99 7.42
C GLY A 323 -13.10 -7.62 6.40
N ASP A 324 -13.36 -7.35 5.12
CA ASP A 324 -12.44 -7.68 4.02
C ASP A 324 -11.31 -6.66 3.93
N TYR A 325 -11.61 -5.40 4.25
CA TYR A 325 -10.68 -4.28 4.27
C TYR A 325 -10.77 -3.54 5.60
N TYR A 326 -9.62 -3.09 6.10
CA TYR A 326 -9.51 -2.20 7.25
C TYR A 326 -8.77 -0.93 6.86
N LEU A 327 -9.47 0.20 6.86
CA LEU A 327 -8.87 1.52 6.64
C LEU A 327 -8.47 2.09 8.00
N ILE A 328 -7.17 2.26 8.23
CA ILE A 328 -6.59 2.56 9.55
C ILE A 328 -5.97 3.96 9.53
N GLN A 329 -6.52 4.90 10.31
CA GLN A 329 -6.01 6.26 10.43
C GLN A 329 -5.93 6.71 11.89
N PHE A 330 -4.74 7.15 12.31
CA PHE A 330 -4.48 7.79 13.60
C PHE A 330 -3.51 8.96 13.45
N GLY A 331 -3.23 9.69 14.54
CA GLY A 331 -2.25 10.76 14.60
C GLY A 331 -2.68 11.97 15.41
N HIS A 332 -3.94 12.42 15.29
CA HIS A 332 -4.41 13.65 15.96
C HIS A 332 -4.36 13.58 17.48
N ASN A 333 -4.59 12.40 18.05
CA ASN A 333 -4.55 12.18 19.49
C ASN A 333 -3.24 11.50 19.94
N ASP A 334 -2.38 11.14 19.02
CA ASP A 334 -1.03 10.64 19.27
C ASP A 334 -0.03 11.73 19.59
N MET A 335 -0.37 13.00 19.22
CA MET A 335 0.48 14.16 19.38
C MET A 335 0.77 14.50 20.85
N PRO A 336 1.92 15.15 21.15
CA PRO A 336 2.23 15.71 22.46
C PRO A 336 1.12 16.65 22.98
N GLY A 337 0.89 16.66 24.28
CA GLY A 337 -0.15 17.44 24.95
C GLY A 337 -1.51 16.75 25.04
N LYS A 338 -1.61 15.49 24.60
CA LYS A 338 -2.85 14.67 24.68
C LYS A 338 -2.92 13.76 25.89
N GLY A 339 -1.86 13.69 26.67
CA GLY A 339 -1.72 12.90 27.88
C GLY A 339 -1.11 11.50 27.64
N PRO A 340 -0.51 10.92 28.69
CA PRO A 340 0.33 9.71 28.58
C PRO A 340 -0.43 8.47 28.07
N ASP A 341 -1.74 8.44 28.26
CA ASP A 341 -2.57 7.31 27.78
C ASP A 341 -2.79 7.35 26.27
N ARG A 342 -2.52 8.49 25.61
CA ARG A 342 -2.74 8.70 24.18
C ARG A 342 -1.48 9.00 23.40
N GLU A 343 -0.55 9.77 24.00
CA GLU A 343 0.66 10.22 23.31
C GLU A 343 1.53 9.06 22.86
N THR A 344 2.05 9.18 21.65
CA THR A 344 3.02 8.25 21.07
C THR A 344 4.09 9.03 20.31
N ASP A 345 5.30 8.50 20.26
CA ASP A 345 6.34 9.05 19.40
C ASP A 345 6.15 8.53 17.96
N PRO A 346 6.18 9.41 16.94
CA PRO A 346 5.90 9.02 15.57
C PRO A 346 6.82 7.93 15.02
N ASN A 347 8.11 7.97 15.37
CA ASN A 347 9.12 7.07 14.79
C ASN A 347 9.25 5.74 15.54
N THR A 348 8.75 5.66 16.76
CA THR A 348 8.86 4.45 17.59
C THR A 348 7.48 3.87 17.92
N THR A 349 6.80 4.38 18.94
CA THR A 349 5.56 3.77 19.46
C THR A 349 4.39 3.89 18.51
N PHE A 350 4.21 5.02 17.81
CA PHE A 350 3.18 5.14 16.77
C PHE A 350 3.42 4.18 15.61
N ALA A 351 4.65 4.18 15.07
CA ALA A 351 5.01 3.27 13.98
C ALA A 351 4.82 1.79 14.38
N ALA A 352 5.19 1.42 15.62
CA ALA A 352 4.96 0.07 16.14
C ALA A 352 3.48 -0.29 16.23
N ASN A 353 2.64 0.66 16.66
CA ASN A 353 1.19 0.46 16.71
C ASN A 353 0.59 0.24 15.32
N ILE A 354 0.97 1.07 14.32
CA ILE A 354 0.49 0.89 12.93
C ILE A 354 0.91 -0.48 12.38
N ARG A 355 2.15 -0.92 12.61
CA ARG A 355 2.60 -2.27 12.21
C ARG A 355 1.77 -3.37 12.87
N ARG A 356 1.43 -3.21 14.15
CA ARG A 356 0.57 -4.16 14.87
C ARG A 356 -0.82 -4.25 14.23
N TYR A 357 -1.46 -3.14 13.94
CA TYR A 357 -2.76 -3.12 13.25
C TYR A 357 -2.69 -3.83 11.90
N ILE A 358 -1.65 -3.57 11.10
CA ILE A 358 -1.41 -4.24 9.81
C ILE A 358 -1.28 -5.75 10.01
N ALA A 359 -0.42 -6.19 10.94
CA ALA A 359 -0.15 -7.61 11.17
C ALA A 359 -1.40 -8.36 11.64
N GLU A 360 -2.16 -7.79 12.56
CA GLU A 360 -3.38 -8.42 13.10
C GLU A 360 -4.53 -8.41 12.07
N THR A 361 -4.63 -7.37 11.20
CA THR A 361 -5.55 -7.39 10.04
C THR A 361 -5.22 -8.55 9.11
N ARG A 362 -3.94 -8.72 8.77
CA ARG A 362 -3.50 -9.83 7.91
C ARG A 362 -3.74 -11.20 8.55
N ALA A 363 -3.58 -11.29 9.87
CA ALA A 363 -3.79 -12.55 10.59
C ALA A 363 -5.22 -13.10 10.48
N ILE A 364 -6.22 -12.25 10.27
CA ILE A 364 -7.60 -12.66 9.99
C ILE A 364 -7.91 -12.83 8.50
N GLY A 365 -6.90 -12.66 7.63
CA GLY A 365 -7.05 -12.76 6.16
C GLY A 365 -7.61 -11.52 5.48
N ALA A 366 -7.73 -10.40 6.21
CA ALA A 366 -8.21 -9.13 5.68
C ALA A 366 -7.08 -8.27 5.09
N VAL A 367 -7.45 -7.26 4.31
CA VAL A 367 -6.53 -6.32 3.66
C VAL A 367 -6.39 -5.04 4.49
N PRO A 368 -5.22 -4.77 5.07
CA PRO A 368 -4.96 -3.49 5.72
C PRO A 368 -4.71 -2.39 4.69
N VAL A 369 -5.27 -1.23 4.94
CA VAL A 369 -5.02 0.02 4.21
C VAL A 369 -4.66 1.09 5.22
N VAL A 370 -3.49 1.67 5.09
CA VAL A 370 -3.07 2.80 5.93
C VAL A 370 -3.58 4.09 5.30
N VAL A 371 -4.29 4.90 6.08
CA VAL A 371 -4.70 6.25 5.68
C VAL A 371 -3.91 7.24 6.54
N THR A 372 -3.17 8.17 5.93
CA THR A 372 -2.42 9.16 6.70
C THR A 372 -3.36 10.21 7.28
N SER A 373 -2.98 10.83 8.41
CA SER A 373 -3.83 11.77 9.16
C SER A 373 -4.33 12.92 8.30
N LEU A 374 -5.63 13.20 8.34
CA LEU A 374 -6.23 14.37 7.67
C LEU A 374 -5.57 15.66 8.16
N SER A 375 -5.16 16.57 7.26
CA SER A 375 -4.59 17.87 7.63
C SER A 375 -5.63 18.73 8.37
N ARG A 376 -5.20 19.42 9.42
CA ARG A 376 -6.01 20.51 10.02
C ARG A 376 -6.09 21.68 9.04
N ARG A 377 -7.19 22.41 9.12
CA ARG A 377 -7.46 23.56 8.24
C ARG A 377 -7.04 24.87 8.92
N THR A 378 -5.88 24.84 9.58
CA THR A 378 -5.29 25.99 10.26
C THR A 378 -4.18 26.58 9.40
N TYR A 379 -4.20 27.92 9.27
CA TYR A 379 -3.17 28.65 8.54
C TYR A 379 -2.41 29.56 9.47
N LYS A 380 -1.12 29.71 9.19
CA LYS A 380 -0.24 30.71 9.78
C LYS A 380 0.52 31.40 8.66
N ASP A 381 0.49 32.73 8.63
CA ASP A 381 1.16 33.54 7.60
C ASP A 381 0.78 33.09 6.16
N GLY A 382 -0.50 32.79 5.93
CA GLY A 382 -1.04 32.33 4.64
C GLY A 382 -0.66 30.92 4.23
N LYS A 383 0.00 30.13 5.10
CA LYS A 383 0.41 28.75 4.83
C LYS A 383 -0.30 27.79 5.77
N VAL A 384 -0.67 26.63 5.25
CA VAL A 384 -1.26 25.53 6.05
C VAL A 384 -0.25 25.08 7.11
N VAL A 385 -0.72 24.92 8.34
CA VAL A 385 0.09 24.38 9.43
C VAL A 385 0.12 22.85 9.33
N GLU A 386 1.31 22.30 9.12
CA GLU A 386 1.53 20.86 8.92
C GLU A 386 1.93 20.15 10.24
N ASP A 387 1.20 20.37 11.32
CA ASP A 387 1.51 19.80 12.64
C ASP A 387 1.42 18.27 12.72
N LEU A 388 0.68 17.63 11.81
CA LEU A 388 0.53 16.17 11.68
C LEU A 388 1.56 15.53 10.76
N LYS A 389 2.42 16.32 10.12
CA LYS A 389 3.43 15.81 9.16
C LYS A 389 4.32 14.70 9.70
N PRO A 390 4.81 14.72 10.98
CA PRO A 390 5.62 13.62 11.52
C PRO A 390 4.86 12.29 11.56
N TYR A 391 3.59 12.30 11.99
CA TYR A 391 2.75 11.10 12.06
C TYR A 391 2.37 10.57 10.68
N ALA A 392 2.03 11.49 9.76
CA ALA A 392 1.76 11.13 8.37
C ALA A 392 3.00 10.53 7.68
N ALA A 393 4.19 11.06 7.93
CA ALA A 393 5.45 10.53 7.42
C ALA A 393 5.73 9.12 7.96
N ALA A 394 5.55 8.91 9.27
CA ALA A 394 5.72 7.62 9.91
C ALA A 394 4.71 6.58 9.36
N ALA A 395 3.44 6.95 9.19
CA ALA A 395 2.42 6.08 8.62
C ALA A 395 2.76 5.68 7.17
N ARG A 396 3.23 6.63 6.33
CA ARG A 396 3.71 6.33 4.96
C ARG A 396 4.89 5.37 4.97
N GLN A 397 5.87 5.64 5.81
CA GLN A 397 7.07 4.81 5.93
C GLN A 397 6.69 3.39 6.33
N VAL A 398 5.85 3.22 7.36
CA VAL A 398 5.36 1.90 7.77
C VAL A 398 4.62 1.21 6.63
N GLY A 399 3.72 1.92 5.93
CA GLY A 399 3.00 1.36 4.79
C GLY A 399 3.94 0.88 3.68
N GLN A 400 5.01 1.61 3.40
CA GLN A 400 6.03 1.21 2.43
C GLN A 400 6.84 0.00 2.90
N GLU A 401 7.26 -0.01 4.17
CA GLU A 401 8.04 -1.10 4.77
C GLU A 401 7.24 -2.40 4.86
N GLU A 402 5.97 -2.29 5.25
CA GLU A 402 5.05 -3.42 5.36
C GLU A 402 4.40 -3.80 4.03
N ASN A 403 4.69 -3.07 2.95
CA ASN A 403 4.13 -3.31 1.63
C ASN A 403 2.59 -3.36 1.63
N VAL A 404 1.97 -2.36 2.24
CA VAL A 404 0.52 -2.16 2.25
C VAL A 404 0.11 -0.90 1.49
N THR A 405 -1.12 -0.88 1.02
CA THR A 405 -1.69 0.32 0.39
C THR A 405 -1.71 1.48 1.37
N VAL A 406 -1.22 2.63 0.90
CA VAL A 406 -1.29 3.90 1.62
C VAL A 406 -2.16 4.89 0.86
N VAL A 407 -3.26 5.32 1.45
CA VAL A 407 -4.01 6.51 1.03
C VAL A 407 -3.39 7.71 1.73
N ASP A 408 -2.56 8.48 1.02
CA ASP A 408 -1.85 9.62 1.60
C ASP A 408 -2.74 10.86 1.73
N LEU A 409 -3.77 10.74 2.57
CA LEU A 409 -4.75 11.80 2.80
C LEU A 409 -4.12 13.09 3.33
N ASN A 410 -3.04 12.99 4.10
CA ASN A 410 -2.32 14.17 4.61
C ASN A 410 -1.77 15.01 3.45
N SER A 411 -0.99 14.42 2.56
CA SER A 411 -0.44 15.15 1.40
C SER A 411 -1.53 15.64 0.45
N ILE A 412 -2.58 14.84 0.24
CA ILE A 412 -3.70 15.20 -0.63
C ILE A 412 -4.45 16.42 -0.05
N SER A 413 -4.81 16.37 1.24
CA SER A 413 -5.54 17.45 1.90
C SER A 413 -4.68 18.71 2.03
N THR A 414 -3.41 18.59 2.41
CA THR A 414 -2.49 19.74 2.49
C THR A 414 -2.28 20.36 1.11
N GLY A 415 -2.11 19.56 0.06
CA GLY A 415 -1.96 20.05 -1.32
C GLY A 415 -3.23 20.74 -1.86
N MET A 416 -4.41 20.32 -1.44
CA MET A 416 -5.67 21.00 -1.74
C MET A 416 -5.76 22.33 -0.96
N LEU A 417 -5.55 22.29 0.34
CA LEU A 417 -5.66 23.44 1.23
C LEU A 417 -4.61 24.52 0.91
N SER A 418 -3.40 24.16 0.48
CA SER A 418 -2.37 25.14 0.08
C SER A 418 -2.76 26.05 -1.10
N LYS A 419 -3.83 25.70 -1.82
CA LYS A 419 -4.40 26.50 -2.91
C LYS A 419 -5.61 27.34 -2.47
N MET A 420 -5.91 27.36 -1.19
CA MET A 420 -7.08 28.01 -0.59
C MET A 420 -6.66 29.09 0.40
N THR A 421 -7.54 30.05 0.64
CA THR A 421 -7.43 30.95 1.80
C THR A 421 -8.01 30.26 3.04
N GLN A 422 -7.78 30.85 4.24
CA GLN A 422 -8.38 30.35 5.48
C GLN A 422 -9.92 30.34 5.38
N GLU A 423 -10.54 31.39 4.83
CA GLU A 423 -12.00 31.50 4.68
C GLU A 423 -12.56 30.42 3.74
N GLN A 424 -11.81 30.11 2.68
CA GLN A 424 -12.20 29.01 1.77
C GLN A 424 -12.08 27.65 2.44
N ALA A 425 -11.09 27.45 3.31
CA ALA A 425 -10.93 26.20 4.04
C ALA A 425 -11.94 26.04 5.18
N ASP A 426 -12.35 27.15 5.81
CA ASP A 426 -13.33 27.18 6.90
C ASP A 426 -14.72 26.63 6.45
N GLN A 427 -15.02 26.58 5.15
CA GLN A 427 -16.25 25.97 4.64
C GLN A 427 -16.37 24.45 4.94
N PHE A 428 -15.29 23.79 5.24
CA PHE A 428 -15.26 22.36 5.57
C PHE A 428 -15.41 22.10 7.08
N ASP A 429 -15.30 23.13 7.89
CA ASP A 429 -15.12 23.02 9.34
C ASP A 429 -16.43 22.81 10.08
N ALA A 430 -16.37 21.99 11.13
CA ALA A 430 -17.46 21.86 12.07
C ALA A 430 -17.63 23.17 12.87
N SER A 431 -18.87 23.42 13.34
CA SER A 431 -19.08 24.44 14.38
C SER A 431 -18.41 23.98 15.67
N ALA A 432 -17.79 24.90 16.40
CA ALA A 432 -17.25 24.57 17.71
C ALA A 432 -18.35 24.04 18.63
N HIS A 433 -18.03 23.03 19.43
CA HIS A 433 -18.96 22.49 20.40
C HIS A 433 -19.31 23.59 21.42
N PRO A 434 -20.59 23.74 21.81
CA PRO A 434 -20.99 24.79 22.78
C PRO A 434 -20.33 24.68 24.15
N ASP A 435 -19.73 23.53 24.48
CA ASP A 435 -18.99 23.28 25.73
C ASP A 435 -17.52 23.71 25.71
N ALA A 436 -16.99 24.25 24.61
CA ALA A 436 -15.71 24.90 24.59
C ALA A 436 -15.88 26.20 25.40
N LYS A 437 -15.42 26.20 26.68
CA LYS A 437 -15.52 27.31 27.65
C LYS A 437 -15.20 28.62 26.95
N ALA A 438 -16.24 29.40 26.64
CA ALA A 438 -16.14 30.81 26.33
C ALA A 438 -15.91 31.54 27.66
N GLU A 439 -14.66 31.62 28.09
CA GLU A 439 -14.29 32.62 29.08
C GLU A 439 -14.23 33.95 28.35
N ASN A 440 -15.24 34.77 28.67
CA ASN A 440 -15.30 36.23 28.49
C ASN A 440 -14.94 36.81 27.12
N SER A 441 -15.94 37.05 26.26
CA SER A 441 -16.06 38.35 25.62
C SER A 441 -17.37 38.49 24.84
N ASP A 442 -18.02 39.63 25.00
CA ASP A 442 -19.13 40.10 24.21
C ASP A 442 -18.82 40.05 22.69
N LYS A 443 -19.66 39.39 21.90
CA LYS A 443 -19.67 39.35 20.44
C LYS A 443 -18.55 38.50 19.77
N ALA A 444 -18.26 37.30 20.23
CA ALA A 444 -17.41 36.37 19.49
C ALA A 444 -18.21 35.72 18.33
N LYS A 445 -17.69 35.84 17.10
CA LYS A 445 -18.09 34.93 15.99
C LYS A 445 -17.96 33.51 16.50
N PRO A 446 -18.90 32.58 16.16
CA PRO A 446 -18.77 31.19 16.58
C PRO A 446 -17.40 30.67 16.15
N SER A 447 -16.64 30.17 17.12
CA SER A 447 -15.32 29.58 16.82
C SER A 447 -15.51 28.33 15.95
N LEU A 448 -14.73 28.21 14.89
CA LEU A 448 -14.75 27.03 14.02
C LEU A 448 -13.81 25.96 14.57
N ASP A 449 -14.25 24.72 14.51
CA ASP A 449 -13.41 23.56 14.80
C ASP A 449 -12.68 23.11 13.53
N ARG A 450 -11.48 23.62 13.34
CA ARG A 450 -10.64 23.35 12.16
C ARG A 450 -10.00 21.96 12.15
N THR A 451 -10.37 21.11 13.07
CA THR A 451 -9.98 19.68 13.10
C THR A 451 -11.08 18.80 12.55
N HIS A 452 -12.32 19.02 12.98
CA HIS A 452 -13.45 18.20 12.59
C HIS A 452 -14.21 18.79 11.39
N LEU A 453 -14.89 17.94 10.66
CA LEU A 453 -15.58 18.26 9.41
C LEU A 453 -17.07 18.47 9.62
N ASN A 454 -17.64 19.49 8.97
CA ASN A 454 -19.09 19.57 8.75
C ASN A 454 -19.53 18.57 7.66
N ALA A 455 -20.83 18.48 7.37
CA ALA A 455 -21.38 17.55 6.39
C ALA A 455 -20.78 17.73 4.98
N TYR A 456 -20.43 18.96 4.58
CA TYR A 456 -19.80 19.23 3.30
C TYR A 456 -18.34 18.74 3.29
N GLY A 457 -17.59 19.03 4.33
CA GLY A 457 -16.22 18.54 4.51
C GLY A 457 -16.15 17.01 4.53
N GLN A 458 -17.06 16.35 5.25
CA GLN A 458 -17.17 14.88 5.25
C GLN A 458 -17.33 14.32 3.84
N LYS A 459 -18.21 14.91 3.04
CA LYS A 459 -18.48 14.51 1.65
C LYS A 459 -17.24 14.67 0.77
N VAL A 460 -16.55 15.82 0.87
CA VAL A 460 -15.36 16.11 0.06
C VAL A 460 -14.20 15.19 0.44
N PHE A 461 -13.84 15.11 1.72
CA PHE A 461 -12.69 14.31 2.16
C PHE A 461 -12.97 12.81 2.10
N GLY A 462 -14.18 12.35 2.38
CA GLY A 462 -14.59 10.96 2.18
C GLY A 462 -14.48 10.53 0.72
N ARG A 463 -14.90 11.39 -0.20
CA ARG A 463 -14.72 11.17 -1.64
C ARG A 463 -13.24 11.11 -2.04
N LEU A 464 -12.39 11.99 -1.51
CA LEU A 464 -10.95 11.96 -1.78
C LEU A 464 -10.31 10.66 -1.30
N VAL A 465 -10.74 10.13 -0.14
CA VAL A 465 -10.26 8.81 0.33
C VAL A 465 -10.70 7.72 -0.64
N ALA A 466 -11.96 7.68 -1.05
CA ALA A 466 -12.47 6.67 -1.98
C ALA A 466 -11.74 6.71 -3.33
N ASP A 467 -11.60 7.91 -3.93
CA ASP A 467 -10.92 8.07 -5.23
C ASP A 467 -9.44 7.66 -5.20
N ASN A 468 -8.77 7.85 -4.06
CA ASN A 468 -7.38 7.43 -3.92
C ASN A 468 -7.25 5.96 -3.52
N LEU A 469 -8.20 5.42 -2.79
CA LEU A 469 -8.26 3.99 -2.48
C LEU A 469 -8.37 3.17 -3.77
N ILE A 470 -9.30 3.49 -4.66
CA ILE A 470 -9.52 2.72 -5.89
C ILE A 470 -8.40 2.85 -6.93
N ARG A 471 -7.46 3.78 -6.76
CA ARG A 471 -6.25 3.84 -7.59
C ARG A 471 -5.29 2.70 -7.33
N THR A 472 -5.29 2.18 -6.13
CA THR A 472 -4.43 1.08 -5.68
C THR A 472 -5.21 -0.20 -5.42
N GLN A 473 -6.46 -0.07 -4.97
CA GLN A 473 -7.41 -1.15 -4.76
C GLN A 473 -8.46 -1.10 -5.91
N VAL A 474 -7.99 -1.33 -7.13
CA VAL A 474 -8.79 -1.12 -8.36
C VAL A 474 -10.03 -2.00 -8.39
N GLU A 475 -10.00 -3.14 -7.71
CA GLU A 475 -11.13 -4.05 -7.55
C GLU A 475 -12.33 -3.41 -6.83
N LEU A 476 -12.09 -2.38 -6.03
CA LEU A 476 -13.16 -1.60 -5.38
C LEU A 476 -13.73 -0.50 -6.29
N GLY A 477 -13.16 -0.32 -7.49
CA GLY A 477 -13.61 0.69 -8.44
C GLY A 477 -15.11 0.61 -8.78
N PRO A 478 -15.65 -0.58 -9.10
CA PRO A 478 -17.08 -0.75 -9.34
C PRO A 478 -17.97 -0.45 -8.13
N ASP A 479 -17.42 -0.48 -6.93
CA ASP A 479 -18.13 -0.26 -5.68
C ASP A 479 -18.12 1.19 -5.20
N VAL A 480 -17.48 2.10 -5.94
CA VAL A 480 -17.50 3.55 -5.69
C VAL A 480 -18.38 4.24 -6.73
N VAL A 481 -19.47 4.87 -6.28
CA VAL A 481 -20.43 5.55 -7.16
C VAL A 481 -19.99 6.95 -7.56
N GLY A 482 -20.34 7.36 -8.77
CA GLY A 482 -20.10 8.70 -9.32
C GLY A 482 -18.70 8.89 -9.89
N GLU A 483 -18.54 9.94 -10.73
CA GLU A 483 -17.23 10.25 -11.31
C GLU A 483 -16.24 10.74 -10.24
N PRO A 484 -14.94 10.44 -10.38
CA PRO A 484 -13.89 10.98 -9.52
C PRO A 484 -13.98 12.51 -9.46
N ALA A 485 -13.71 13.08 -8.29
CA ALA A 485 -13.70 14.54 -8.13
C ALA A 485 -12.67 15.15 -9.10
N LYS A 486 -13.19 15.86 -10.10
CA LYS A 486 -12.39 16.74 -10.97
C LYS A 486 -11.94 17.91 -10.10
N SER A 487 -10.79 17.84 -9.44
CA SER A 487 -10.29 18.84 -8.48
C SER A 487 -11.39 19.33 -7.50
N ALA A 488 -11.08 19.47 -6.21
CA ALA A 488 -12.09 19.92 -5.25
C ALA A 488 -12.79 21.17 -5.75
N PRO A 489 -14.13 21.18 -5.85
CA PRO A 489 -14.84 22.36 -6.30
C PRO A 489 -14.60 23.47 -5.26
N VAL A 490 -13.96 24.54 -5.68
CA VAL A 490 -13.97 25.80 -4.94
C VAL A 490 -15.40 26.32 -5.07
N ALA A 491 -16.18 26.22 -4.00
CA ALA A 491 -17.49 26.86 -3.97
C ALA A 491 -17.31 28.35 -4.21
N PRO A 492 -18.11 28.99 -5.07
CA PRO A 492 -18.02 30.44 -5.21
C PRO A 492 -18.31 31.06 -3.85
N VAL A 493 -17.42 31.96 -3.42
CA VAL A 493 -17.65 32.80 -2.27
C VAL A 493 -18.95 33.57 -2.52
N GLN A 494 -20.01 33.26 -1.79
CA GLN A 494 -21.21 34.07 -1.82
C GLN A 494 -20.79 35.45 -1.32
N ALA A 495 -20.81 36.43 -2.22
CA ALA A 495 -20.61 37.83 -1.84
C ALA A 495 -21.63 38.17 -0.74
N SER A 496 -21.17 38.64 0.38
CA SER A 496 -22.04 39.18 1.42
C SER A 496 -22.97 40.23 0.80
N PRO A 497 -24.26 40.24 1.15
CA PRO A 497 -25.14 41.30 0.68
C PRO A 497 -24.57 42.63 1.16
N THR A 498 -24.18 43.48 0.23
CA THR A 498 -23.88 44.89 0.54
C THR A 498 -25.16 45.49 1.08
N GLU A 499 -25.19 45.85 2.36
CA GLU A 499 -26.21 46.70 2.90
C GLU A 499 -26.23 48.01 2.09
N GLY A 500 -27.19 48.12 1.21
CA GLY A 500 -27.54 49.38 0.56
C GLY A 500 -28.20 50.30 1.58
N LYS A 501 -27.65 51.49 1.69
CA LYS A 501 -28.30 52.62 2.33
C LYS A 501 -29.57 53.03 1.56
#